data_50c99f4477fdf749546bed77045ccc79
#
_entry.id   50c99f4477fdf749546bed77045ccc79
#
_cell.length_a   1.000
_cell.length_b   1.000
_cell.length_c   1.000
_cell.angle_alpha   90.00
_cell.angle_beta   90.00
_cell.angle_gamma   90.00
#
_symmetry.space_group_name_H-M   'P 1'
#
loop_
_entity.id
_entity.type
_entity.pdbx_description
1 polymer ?
#
loop_
_entity_poly.entity_id
_entity_poly.type
_entity_poly.pdbx_seq_one_letter_code
_entity_poly.pdbx_strand_id
1 'polypeptide(L)'
;SYLLSGFNTDGWLYNYFPMPFWNHATIIIENRSSKEVVLTSSEITINKNSYKQSSCGYFRNTPYYFRKHTSGSDSPIGIIKGTGKMVASHITCYGEHPNTITCEGDVRIHIDGNRTPQIESDGSESYICYGWGFPTPAETHPSGGYDGLPDNPWSMTRLCLGDSYPFYSELKFGIESGEYNNQYLEHSGTIFYYGQDEVTMIKTDSLDLNNTQSIINHDYHATGNVSTEYLETFFEGDADNVPISGKVYSFNGYSCFKINISPKNKGILLRRLSDQKYSQQAARVFVDGQEVTEHSWYVADSNPYKRWLEDDFDIPARFTSGKSSVS
;
A
#
# COMPACT_ATOMS: atom_id res chain seq x y z
N SER A 1 19.26 -15.41 -4.94
CA SER A 1 19.44 -14.39 -5.99
C SER A 1 18.13 -14.15 -6.70
N TYR A 2 17.77 -12.90 -6.93
CA TYR A 2 16.53 -12.47 -7.56
C TYR A 2 16.78 -11.95 -8.98
N LEU A 3 15.70 -11.71 -9.74
CA LEU A 3 15.81 -11.28 -11.14
C LEU A 3 16.60 -9.96 -11.30
N LEU A 4 16.38 -8.98 -10.43
CA LEU A 4 16.97 -7.64 -10.56
C LEU A 4 18.08 -7.32 -9.56
N SER A 5 18.30 -8.13 -8.54
CA SER A 5 19.35 -7.90 -7.55
C SER A 5 19.77 -9.19 -6.87
N GLY A 6 21.01 -9.24 -6.43
CA GLY A 6 21.51 -10.41 -5.71
C GLY A 6 23.02 -10.56 -5.79
N PHE A 7 23.45 -11.74 -5.41
CA PHE A 7 24.84 -12.18 -5.46
C PHE A 7 24.90 -13.47 -6.28
N ASN A 8 25.68 -13.47 -7.36
CA ASN A 8 25.76 -14.61 -8.24
C ASN A 8 26.91 -15.58 -7.84
N THR A 9 26.94 -16.73 -8.48
CA THR A 9 27.95 -17.79 -8.23
C THR A 9 29.39 -17.37 -8.56
N ASP A 10 29.56 -16.35 -9.41
CA ASP A 10 30.85 -15.82 -9.82
C ASP A 10 31.39 -14.75 -8.86
N GLY A 11 30.65 -14.47 -7.78
CA GLY A 11 31.03 -13.52 -6.76
C GLY A 11 30.64 -12.07 -7.04
N TRP A 12 29.78 -11.81 -8.04
CA TRP A 12 29.29 -10.46 -8.33
C TRP A 12 28.05 -10.12 -7.51
N LEU A 13 28.12 -8.98 -6.84
CA LEU A 13 26.93 -8.29 -6.36
C LEU A 13 26.34 -7.48 -7.53
N TYR A 14 25.09 -7.72 -7.90
CA TYR A 14 24.46 -7.05 -9.02
C TYR A 14 23.17 -6.34 -8.64
N ASN A 15 22.88 -5.25 -9.37
CA ASN A 15 21.62 -4.52 -9.30
C ASN A 15 21.26 -4.07 -10.71
N TYR A 16 20.17 -4.63 -11.24
CA TYR A 16 19.63 -4.35 -12.57
C TYR A 16 18.40 -3.45 -12.55
N PHE A 17 18.03 -2.90 -11.40
CA PHE A 17 17.00 -1.89 -11.37
C PHE A 17 17.45 -0.67 -12.19
N PRO A 18 16.69 -0.24 -13.22
CA PRO A 18 16.99 1.00 -13.94
C PRO A 18 17.05 2.20 -12.99
N MET A 19 18.07 3.02 -13.11
CA MET A 19 18.26 4.22 -12.27
C MET A 19 18.20 5.47 -13.16
N PRO A 20 17.03 6.04 -13.47
CA PRO A 20 16.92 7.21 -14.32
C PRO A 20 17.63 8.41 -13.74
N PHE A 21 18.36 9.15 -14.58
CA PHE A 21 18.97 10.44 -14.24
C PHE A 21 18.94 11.37 -15.47
N TRP A 22 18.94 12.69 -15.24
CA TRP A 22 18.78 13.68 -16.33
C TRP A 22 19.98 14.58 -16.54
N ASN A 23 20.85 14.73 -15.55
CA ASN A 23 22.08 15.55 -15.68
C ASN A 23 23.31 14.67 -15.47
N HIS A 24 23.53 14.22 -14.26
CA HIS A 24 24.65 13.35 -13.88
C HIS A 24 24.22 12.38 -12.78
N ALA A 25 24.94 11.29 -12.64
CA ALA A 25 24.81 10.35 -11.55
C ALA A 25 26.18 10.10 -10.95
N THR A 26 26.24 9.96 -9.63
CA THR A 26 27.44 9.55 -8.90
C THR A 26 27.11 8.28 -8.13
N ILE A 27 27.94 7.26 -8.27
CA ILE A 27 27.82 6.02 -7.53
C ILE A 27 28.91 5.99 -6.48
N ILE A 28 28.49 5.81 -5.23
CA ILE A 28 29.40 5.75 -4.08
C ILE A 28 29.25 4.37 -3.44
N ILE A 29 30.37 3.69 -3.26
CA ILE A 29 30.43 2.43 -2.52
C ILE A 29 31.19 2.71 -1.22
N GLU A 30 30.53 2.49 -0.10
CA GLU A 30 31.07 2.75 1.23
C GLU A 30 31.26 1.43 1.99
N ASN A 31 32.47 1.15 2.45
CA ASN A 31 32.72 0.06 3.37
C ASN A 31 32.49 0.53 4.81
N ARG A 32 31.46 0.04 5.45
CA ARG A 32 31.11 0.36 6.86
C ARG A 32 31.60 -0.69 7.86
N SER A 33 32.34 -1.68 7.39
CA SER A 33 32.94 -2.69 8.27
C SER A 33 34.29 -2.24 8.81
N SER A 34 34.75 -2.88 9.88
CA SER A 34 36.11 -2.68 10.40
C SER A 34 37.20 -3.45 9.63
N LYS A 35 36.80 -4.23 8.61
CA LYS A 35 37.71 -5.03 7.79
C LYS A 35 37.96 -4.33 6.46
N GLU A 36 39.17 -4.47 5.95
CA GLU A 36 39.47 -4.03 4.58
C GLU A 36 38.67 -4.85 3.56
N VAL A 37 38.10 -4.15 2.59
CA VAL A 37 37.38 -4.75 1.46
C VAL A 37 38.07 -4.28 0.18
N VAL A 38 38.48 -5.21 -0.64
CA VAL A 38 39.10 -4.92 -1.95
C VAL A 38 38.06 -5.09 -3.03
N LEU A 39 37.75 -3.99 -3.73
CA LEU A 39 36.90 -4.01 -4.92
C LEU A 39 37.81 -4.35 -6.13
N THR A 40 37.71 -5.55 -6.66
CA THR A 40 38.56 -6.01 -7.74
C THR A 40 38.06 -5.63 -9.12
N SER A 41 36.75 -5.45 -9.27
CA SER A 41 36.10 -5.05 -10.53
C SER A 41 34.77 -4.37 -10.28
N SER A 42 34.38 -3.47 -11.17
CA SER A 42 33.06 -2.88 -11.21
C SER A 42 32.63 -2.63 -12.65
N GLU A 43 31.38 -2.87 -12.94
CA GLU A 43 30.77 -2.66 -14.26
C GLU A 43 29.49 -1.84 -14.13
N ILE A 44 29.31 -0.85 -15.00
CA ILE A 44 28.12 0.00 -15.04
C ILE A 44 27.64 0.06 -16.48
N THR A 45 26.43 -0.43 -16.72
CA THR A 45 25.77 -0.34 -18.01
C THR A 45 24.92 0.93 -18.07
N ILE A 46 25.16 1.77 -19.09
CA ILE A 46 24.41 3.01 -19.34
C ILE A 46 23.62 2.86 -20.63
N ASN A 47 22.31 3.10 -20.53
CA ASN A 47 21.42 3.18 -21.69
C ASN A 47 21.06 4.65 -21.95
N LYS A 48 21.29 5.13 -23.19
CA LYS A 48 20.96 6.50 -23.61
C LYS A 48 19.51 6.61 -24.08
N ASN A 49 18.57 6.33 -23.19
CA ASN A 49 17.16 6.59 -23.45
C ASN A 49 16.78 8.00 -22.98
N SER A 50 15.92 8.67 -23.73
CA SER A 50 15.36 9.95 -23.32
C SER A 50 13.97 9.73 -22.69
N TYR A 51 13.92 9.71 -21.38
CA TYR A 51 12.67 9.75 -20.61
C TYR A 51 12.38 11.19 -20.18
N LYS A 52 11.10 11.59 -20.25
CA LYS A 52 10.70 12.88 -19.68
C LYS A 52 10.71 12.77 -18.15
N GLN A 53 11.41 13.68 -17.48
CA GLN A 53 11.47 13.72 -16.02
C GLN A 53 10.08 13.78 -15.38
N SER A 54 9.13 14.47 -16.00
CA SER A 54 7.74 14.57 -15.52
C SER A 54 6.94 13.25 -15.59
N SER A 55 7.45 12.23 -16.28
CA SER A 55 6.79 10.92 -16.42
C SER A 55 7.57 9.76 -15.82
N CYS A 56 8.74 10.04 -15.22
CA CYS A 56 9.58 9.05 -14.60
C CYS A 56 9.94 9.48 -13.18
N GLY A 57 9.94 8.54 -12.25
CA GLY A 57 10.48 8.74 -10.91
C GLY A 57 11.97 8.36 -10.84
N TYR A 58 12.69 8.92 -9.87
CA TYR A 58 13.99 8.40 -9.48
C TYR A 58 13.83 7.05 -8.79
N PHE A 59 14.80 6.15 -9.01
CA PHE A 59 14.89 4.94 -8.21
C PHE A 59 15.36 5.29 -6.80
N ARG A 60 14.61 4.88 -5.81
CA ARG A 60 14.82 5.21 -4.40
C ARG A 60 14.55 4.01 -3.51
N ASN A 61 15.03 4.08 -2.30
CA ASN A 61 14.65 3.16 -1.24
C ASN A 61 14.39 3.92 0.06
N THR A 62 13.56 3.33 0.94
CA THR A 62 13.42 3.82 2.31
C THR A 62 14.65 3.43 3.12
N PRO A 63 15.02 4.22 4.14
CA PRO A 63 16.09 3.81 5.04
C PRO A 63 15.81 2.47 5.69
N TYR A 64 16.84 1.63 5.79
CA TYR A 64 16.77 0.36 6.49
C TYR A 64 16.89 0.61 8.00
N TYR A 65 15.80 0.41 8.74
CA TYR A 65 15.75 0.59 10.18
C TYR A 65 15.53 -0.72 10.89
N PHE A 66 16.20 -0.86 12.01
CA PHE A 66 15.90 -1.86 13.00
C PHE A 66 14.74 -1.37 13.87
N ARG A 67 13.69 -2.14 13.99
CA ARG A 67 12.52 -1.77 14.77
C ARG A 67 12.22 -2.83 15.80
N LYS A 68 12.23 -2.41 17.05
CA LYS A 68 11.74 -3.24 18.14
C LYS A 68 10.21 -3.28 18.06
N HIS A 69 9.65 -4.46 18.18
CA HIS A 69 8.20 -4.64 18.21
C HIS A 69 7.53 -3.84 19.32
N THR A 70 6.40 -3.24 19.01
CA THR A 70 5.46 -2.67 19.99
C THR A 70 4.20 -3.50 19.95
N SER A 71 3.88 -4.18 21.06
CA SER A 71 2.70 -5.04 21.13
C SER A 71 1.43 -4.30 20.75
N GLY A 72 0.60 -4.91 19.93
CA GLY A 72 -0.67 -4.38 19.45
C GLY A 72 -0.58 -3.40 18.28
N SER A 73 0.59 -3.26 17.65
CA SER A 73 0.75 -2.42 16.45
C SER A 73 1.71 -3.03 15.44
N ASP A 74 1.48 -2.79 14.16
CA ASP A 74 2.36 -3.24 13.10
C ASP A 74 3.74 -2.63 13.21
N SER A 75 4.76 -3.40 12.86
CA SER A 75 6.12 -2.92 12.69
C SER A 75 6.22 -2.13 11.37
N PRO A 76 6.51 -0.83 11.39
CA PRO A 76 6.63 -0.06 10.16
C PRO A 76 7.92 -0.42 9.43
N ILE A 77 7.80 -0.94 8.22
CA ILE A 77 8.92 -1.25 7.33
C ILE A 77 9.36 -0.01 6.56
N GLY A 78 8.41 0.79 6.11
CA GLY A 78 8.72 2.03 5.43
C GLY A 78 7.51 2.94 5.23
N ILE A 79 7.80 4.24 5.18
CA ILE A 79 6.82 5.28 4.85
C ILE A 79 7.40 6.13 3.73
N ILE A 80 6.68 6.23 2.63
CA ILE A 80 7.04 7.05 1.48
C ILE A 80 6.04 8.20 1.38
N LYS A 81 6.52 9.40 1.11
CA LYS A 81 5.67 10.55 0.75
C LYS A 81 6.04 11.03 -0.65
N GLY A 82 5.05 11.49 -1.40
CA GLY A 82 5.18 11.91 -2.78
C GLY A 82 4.33 11.09 -3.73
N THR A 83 4.77 11.00 -4.99
CA THR A 83 4.10 10.22 -6.02
C THR A 83 5.05 9.21 -6.61
N GLY A 84 4.59 7.98 -6.84
CA GLY A 84 5.44 6.95 -7.40
C GLY A 84 4.81 5.57 -7.48
N LYS A 85 5.68 4.56 -7.54
CA LYS A 85 5.33 3.15 -7.54
C LYS A 85 6.33 2.36 -6.70
N MET A 86 5.85 1.62 -5.73
CA MET A 86 6.64 0.61 -5.06
C MET A 86 6.88 -0.57 -6.00
N VAL A 87 8.13 -1.03 -6.08
CA VAL A 87 8.54 -2.10 -7.01
C VAL A 87 9.21 -3.28 -6.33
N ALA A 88 9.63 -3.12 -5.09
CA ALA A 88 10.17 -4.22 -4.30
C ALA A 88 10.15 -3.91 -2.81
N SER A 89 10.23 -4.94 -2.00
CA SER A 89 10.49 -4.88 -0.56
C SER A 89 11.48 -5.95 -0.15
N HIS A 90 12.23 -5.64 0.90
CA HIS A 90 13.07 -6.61 1.60
C HIS A 90 12.82 -6.42 3.09
N ILE A 91 12.50 -7.50 3.78
CA ILE A 91 12.21 -7.53 5.22
C ILE A 91 13.09 -8.57 5.86
N THR A 92 13.69 -8.23 6.99
CA THR A 92 14.43 -9.15 7.85
C THR A 92 13.77 -9.16 9.21
N CYS A 93 13.53 -10.33 9.74
CA CYS A 93 12.96 -10.55 11.06
C CYS A 93 13.99 -11.22 11.97
N TYR A 94 14.08 -10.72 13.19
CA TYR A 94 14.91 -11.24 14.26
C TYR A 94 14.00 -11.67 15.41
N GLY A 95 14.21 -12.85 15.92
CA GLY A 95 13.38 -13.40 17.00
C GLY A 95 13.42 -14.91 17.01
N GLU A 96 12.48 -15.55 17.64
CA GLU A 96 12.37 -17.00 17.66
C GLU A 96 12.20 -17.54 16.24
N HIS A 97 12.58 -18.79 16.02
CA HIS A 97 12.59 -19.41 14.69
C HIS A 97 11.30 -19.17 13.91
N PRO A 98 11.37 -18.99 12.58
CA PRO A 98 10.19 -18.88 11.74
C PRO A 98 9.39 -20.18 11.86
N ASN A 99 8.39 -20.13 12.69
CA ASN A 99 7.39 -21.17 12.87
C ASN A 99 6.06 -20.69 12.30
N THR A 100 5.06 -21.54 12.33
CA THR A 100 3.72 -21.18 11.87
C THR A 100 3.14 -19.95 12.54
N ILE A 101 3.52 -19.67 13.80
CA ILE A 101 3.03 -18.50 14.53
C ILE A 101 3.67 -17.20 14.05
N THR A 102 4.96 -17.22 13.69
CA THR A 102 5.67 -16.02 13.27
C THR A 102 5.37 -15.64 11.81
N CYS A 103 4.99 -16.57 10.97
CA CYS A 103 4.61 -16.30 9.58
C CYS A 103 3.15 -15.85 9.42
N GLU A 104 2.31 -16.02 10.44
CA GLU A 104 0.91 -15.56 10.43
C GLU A 104 0.75 -14.03 10.54
N GLY A 105 1.83 -13.30 10.71
CA GLY A 105 1.78 -11.84 10.72
C GLY A 105 1.57 -11.27 9.32
N ASP A 106 0.47 -10.54 9.15
CA ASP A 106 0.09 -9.94 7.87
C ASP A 106 0.99 -8.81 7.44
N VAL A 107 1.29 -8.74 6.16
CA VAL A 107 1.81 -7.52 5.54
C VAL A 107 0.63 -6.61 5.18
N ARG A 108 0.69 -5.35 5.63
CA ARG A 108 -0.31 -4.34 5.34
C ARG A 108 0.28 -3.13 4.64
N ILE A 109 -0.33 -2.74 3.51
CA ILE A 109 0.11 -1.58 2.74
C ILE A 109 -1.06 -0.60 2.59
N HIS A 110 -0.91 0.55 3.23
CA HIS A 110 -1.87 1.64 3.16
C HIS A 110 -1.40 2.65 2.11
N ILE A 111 -2.25 2.99 1.16
CA ILE A 111 -1.95 3.87 0.04
C ILE A 111 -2.81 5.13 0.13
N ASP A 112 -2.19 6.29 -0.08
CA ASP A 112 -2.84 7.60 -0.19
C ASP A 112 -3.73 7.96 1.01
N GLY A 113 -3.26 7.61 2.22
CA GLY A 113 -3.95 7.93 3.47
C GLY A 113 -5.20 7.10 3.75
N ASN A 114 -5.42 6.01 3.01
CA ASN A 114 -6.50 5.07 3.29
C ASN A 114 -6.22 4.37 4.64
N ARG A 115 -7.22 4.32 5.50
CA ARG A 115 -7.11 3.67 6.80
C ARG A 115 -7.23 2.14 6.70
N THR A 116 -8.06 1.65 5.80
CA THR A 116 -8.06 0.24 5.44
C THR A 116 -6.90 -0.04 4.48
N PRO A 117 -6.04 -1.04 4.71
CA PRO A 117 -4.98 -1.37 3.79
C PRO A 117 -5.56 -1.78 2.43
N GLN A 118 -4.97 -1.28 1.34
CA GLN A 118 -5.34 -1.73 0.00
C GLN A 118 -4.67 -3.04 -0.40
N ILE A 119 -3.60 -3.40 0.27
CA ILE A 119 -2.94 -4.68 0.16
C ILE A 119 -2.82 -5.24 1.57
N GLU A 120 -3.39 -6.39 1.79
CA GLU A 120 -3.27 -7.16 3.02
C GLU A 120 -2.98 -8.62 2.63
N SER A 121 -1.98 -9.20 3.25
CA SER A 121 -1.66 -10.61 3.04
C SER A 121 -2.37 -11.47 4.09
N ASP A 122 -2.42 -12.74 3.85
CA ASP A 122 -2.84 -13.76 4.80
C ASP A 122 -1.57 -14.42 5.35
N GLY A 123 -0.83 -13.67 6.16
CA GLY A 123 0.49 -14.03 6.66
C GLY A 123 1.67 -13.51 5.80
N SER A 124 2.84 -13.48 6.41
CA SER A 124 4.08 -13.00 5.77
C SER A 124 4.53 -13.89 4.61
N GLU A 125 4.33 -15.20 4.71
CA GLU A 125 4.71 -16.14 3.65
C GLU A 125 3.82 -15.99 2.42
N SER A 126 2.53 -15.68 2.58
CA SER A 126 1.63 -15.48 1.46
C SER A 126 2.00 -14.21 0.68
N TYR A 127 2.52 -13.19 1.36
CA TYR A 127 3.03 -11.99 0.70
C TYR A 127 4.15 -12.30 -0.31
N ILE A 128 4.99 -13.29 -0.04
CA ILE A 128 6.06 -13.73 -0.94
C ILE A 128 5.69 -14.99 -1.74
N CYS A 129 4.39 -15.27 -1.90
CA CYS A 129 3.82 -16.34 -2.73
C CYS A 129 4.10 -17.76 -2.23
N TYR A 130 4.23 -17.96 -0.93
CA TYR A 130 4.19 -19.28 -0.29
C TYR A 130 2.86 -19.45 0.48
N GLY A 131 2.60 -20.65 0.97
CA GLY A 131 1.47 -20.96 1.82
C GLY A 131 1.83 -22.06 2.81
N TRP A 132 1.14 -22.12 3.94
CA TRP A 132 1.38 -23.10 5.00
C TRP A 132 2.74 -22.95 5.69
N GLY A 133 3.26 -21.73 5.75
CA GLY A 133 4.54 -21.39 6.33
C GLY A 133 5.66 -21.17 5.32
N PHE A 134 6.84 -20.85 5.84
CA PHE A 134 8.01 -20.65 5.00
C PHE A 134 8.60 -21.98 4.50
N PRO A 135 9.17 -22.02 3.28
CA PRO A 135 9.75 -23.23 2.71
C PRO A 135 10.96 -23.71 3.50
N THR A 136 11.06 -25.03 3.64
CA THR A 136 12.23 -25.68 4.26
C THR A 136 12.75 -26.78 3.32
N PRO A 137 13.97 -26.66 2.74
CA PRO A 137 14.94 -25.57 2.96
C PRO A 137 14.48 -24.21 2.39
N ALA A 138 15.17 -23.13 2.81
CA ALA A 138 14.94 -21.78 2.27
C ALA A 138 15.05 -21.77 0.75
N GLU A 139 14.11 -21.08 0.11
CA GLU A 139 13.96 -21.07 -1.33
C GLU A 139 13.73 -19.64 -1.86
N THR A 140 14.32 -19.35 -3.01
CA THR A 140 14.12 -18.10 -3.73
C THR A 140 13.74 -18.38 -5.18
N HIS A 141 12.85 -17.56 -5.72
CA HIS A 141 12.43 -17.55 -7.11
C HIS A 141 12.70 -16.17 -7.74
N PRO A 142 12.61 -16.00 -9.07
CA PRO A 142 13.01 -14.76 -9.73
C PRO A 142 12.35 -13.49 -9.18
N SER A 143 11.09 -13.55 -8.76
CA SER A 143 10.32 -12.42 -8.25
C SER A 143 10.28 -12.30 -6.72
N GLY A 144 10.91 -13.20 -5.98
CA GLY A 144 10.89 -13.11 -4.53
C GLY A 144 11.39 -14.39 -3.84
N GLY A 145 11.08 -14.51 -2.58
CA GLY A 145 11.35 -15.73 -1.83
C GLY A 145 11.79 -15.49 -0.41
N TYR A 146 12.07 -16.58 0.24
CA TYR A 146 12.52 -16.67 1.61
C TYR A 146 14.00 -17.07 1.67
N ASP A 147 14.78 -16.18 2.25
CA ASP A 147 16.22 -16.42 2.55
C ASP A 147 16.32 -16.80 4.03
N GLY A 148 16.05 -18.04 4.35
CA GLY A 148 16.20 -18.57 5.71
C GLY A 148 17.64 -18.70 6.08
N LEU A 149 18.05 -18.12 7.18
CA LEU A 149 19.33 -18.40 7.82
C LEU A 149 19.11 -19.45 8.91
N PRO A 150 19.97 -20.46 9.04
CA PRO A 150 19.77 -21.58 9.95
C PRO A 150 19.59 -21.17 11.40
N ASP A 151 20.17 -20.05 11.81
CA ASP A 151 20.30 -19.62 13.20
C ASP A 151 19.68 -18.25 13.50
N ASN A 152 18.73 -17.77 12.62
CA ASN A 152 18.18 -16.43 12.80
C ASN A 152 19.21 -15.28 12.51
N PRO A 153 18.94 -14.21 11.78
CA PRO A 153 17.61 -13.79 11.31
C PRO A 153 17.14 -14.52 10.04
N TRP A 154 15.85 -14.47 9.76
CA TRP A 154 15.29 -14.85 8.48
C TRP A 154 14.93 -13.61 7.67
N SER A 155 14.92 -13.72 6.35
CA SER A 155 14.54 -12.61 5.48
C SER A 155 13.66 -13.04 4.33
N MET A 156 12.87 -12.11 3.84
CA MET A 156 12.01 -12.27 2.69
C MET A 156 12.13 -11.07 1.75
N THR A 157 12.03 -11.35 0.47
CA THR A 157 12.08 -10.33 -0.59
C THR A 157 10.92 -10.54 -1.56
N ARG A 158 10.30 -9.47 -2.01
CA ARG A 158 9.33 -9.48 -3.10
C ARG A 158 9.69 -8.41 -4.12
N LEU A 159 9.72 -8.79 -5.41
CA LEU A 159 9.78 -7.89 -6.55
C LEU A 159 8.37 -7.74 -7.13
N CYS A 160 7.79 -6.56 -7.01
CA CYS A 160 6.46 -6.21 -7.49
C CYS A 160 6.55 -5.59 -8.90
N LEU A 161 7.01 -6.35 -9.88
CA LEU A 161 7.28 -5.82 -11.22
C LEU A 161 6.03 -5.77 -12.11
N GLY A 162 5.21 -6.82 -12.06
CA GLY A 162 3.94 -6.89 -12.76
C GLY A 162 2.76 -6.31 -11.98
N ASP A 163 2.91 -6.23 -10.67
CA ASP A 163 1.93 -5.83 -9.67
C ASP A 163 2.43 -4.67 -8.80
N SER A 164 3.18 -3.73 -9.38
CA SER A 164 3.70 -2.57 -8.64
C SER A 164 2.58 -1.73 -8.03
N TYR A 165 2.82 -1.20 -6.83
CA TYR A 165 1.81 -0.46 -6.05
C TYR A 165 1.96 1.05 -6.30
N PRO A 166 1.08 1.68 -7.10
CA PRO A 166 1.10 3.11 -7.33
C PRO A 166 0.61 3.87 -6.09
N PHE A 167 1.18 5.03 -5.84
CA PHE A 167 0.72 5.98 -4.83
C PHE A 167 0.88 7.41 -5.36
N TYR A 168 0.04 8.32 -4.90
CA TYR A 168 -0.03 9.70 -5.36
C TYR A 168 0.19 10.74 -4.25
N SER A 169 0.21 10.30 -2.99
CA SER A 169 0.52 11.14 -1.83
C SER A 169 1.40 10.45 -0.81
N GLU A 170 1.09 9.21 -0.45
CA GLU A 170 1.91 8.41 0.47
C GLU A 170 1.68 6.91 0.29
N LEU A 171 2.65 6.12 0.74
CA LEU A 171 2.54 4.69 0.94
C LEU A 171 3.14 4.34 2.30
N LYS A 172 2.38 3.62 3.12
CA LYS A 172 2.85 3.05 4.40
C LYS A 172 2.85 1.55 4.28
N PHE A 173 3.97 0.95 4.61
CA PHE A 173 4.17 -0.49 4.62
C PHE A 173 4.46 -0.94 6.04
N GLY A 174 3.65 -1.82 6.56
CA GLY A 174 3.79 -2.45 7.88
C GLY A 174 3.75 -3.97 7.81
N ILE A 175 4.13 -4.60 8.88
CA ILE A 175 4.02 -6.04 9.09
C ILE A 175 3.63 -6.32 10.54
N GLU A 176 2.69 -7.22 10.73
CA GLU A 176 2.34 -7.74 12.04
C GLU A 176 3.47 -8.60 12.64
N SER A 177 3.53 -8.63 13.95
CA SER A 177 4.41 -9.52 14.70
C SER A 177 3.64 -10.74 15.19
N GLY A 178 3.46 -11.73 14.30
CA GLY A 178 2.58 -12.89 14.51
C GLY A 178 1.10 -12.53 14.35
N GLU A 179 0.24 -13.50 14.50
CA GLU A 179 -1.20 -13.45 14.21
C GLU A 179 -1.97 -12.28 14.89
N TYR A 180 -1.50 -11.80 16.04
CA TYR A 180 -2.21 -10.77 16.83
C TYR A 180 -1.30 -9.60 17.24
N ASN A 181 -0.22 -9.34 16.55
CA ASN A 181 0.79 -8.36 16.96
C ASN A 181 1.30 -8.56 18.42
N ASN A 182 1.40 -9.78 18.86
CA ASN A 182 1.76 -10.16 20.26
C ASN A 182 3.05 -10.97 20.37
N GLN A 183 3.71 -11.26 19.25
CA GLN A 183 4.99 -11.97 19.24
C GLN A 183 6.14 -10.98 19.43
N TYR A 184 7.17 -11.44 20.12
CA TYR A 184 8.35 -10.60 20.39
C TYR A 184 9.35 -10.71 19.21
N LEU A 185 9.05 -10.00 18.12
CA LEU A 185 9.87 -9.97 16.92
C LEU A 185 10.44 -8.58 16.70
N GLU A 186 11.62 -8.52 16.12
CA GLU A 186 12.23 -7.26 15.67
C GLU A 186 12.31 -7.30 14.15
N HIS A 187 11.69 -6.34 13.49
CA HIS A 187 11.69 -6.22 12.04
C HIS A 187 12.61 -5.11 11.57
N SER A 188 13.30 -5.36 10.48
CA SER A 188 13.97 -4.32 9.70
C SER A 188 13.66 -4.54 8.24
N GLY A 189 13.73 -3.50 7.44
CA GLY A 189 13.46 -3.65 6.02
C GLY A 189 13.59 -2.36 5.24
N THR A 190 13.40 -2.49 3.95
CA THR A 190 13.43 -1.38 3.02
C THR A 190 12.43 -1.62 1.90
N ILE A 191 11.88 -0.54 1.38
CA ILE A 191 11.01 -0.52 0.21
C ILE A 191 11.79 0.13 -0.92
N PHE A 192 11.75 -0.46 -2.11
CA PHE A 192 12.30 0.11 -3.33
C PHE A 192 11.17 0.65 -4.18
N TYR A 193 11.35 1.87 -4.69
CA TYR A 193 10.32 2.54 -5.46
C TYR A 193 10.89 3.49 -6.51
N TYR A 194 10.09 3.76 -7.54
CA TYR A 194 10.30 4.87 -8.45
C TYR A 194 9.37 6.00 -8.03
N GLY A 195 9.92 7.19 -7.75
CA GLY A 195 9.08 8.27 -7.25
C GLY A 195 9.70 9.65 -7.30
N GLN A 196 8.84 10.63 -7.03
CA GLN A 196 9.14 12.04 -6.90
C GLN A 196 8.56 12.55 -5.57
N ASP A 197 9.13 13.64 -5.06
CA ASP A 197 8.69 14.21 -3.75
C ASP A 197 7.36 14.97 -3.87
N GLU A 198 6.94 15.30 -5.09
CA GLU A 198 5.68 16.02 -5.32
C GLU A 198 4.48 15.11 -5.05
N VAL A 199 3.57 15.60 -4.21
CA VAL A 199 2.26 14.98 -3.97
C VAL A 199 1.31 15.42 -5.09
N THR A 200 0.73 14.47 -5.80
CA THR A 200 -0.18 14.75 -6.93
C THR A 200 -1.64 14.51 -6.61
N MET A 201 -1.94 13.83 -5.51
CA MET A 201 -3.31 13.68 -5.00
C MET A 201 -3.52 14.57 -3.77
N ILE A 202 -4.57 15.39 -3.81
CA ILE A 202 -4.99 16.26 -2.71
C ILE A 202 -6.48 16.08 -2.45
N LYS A 203 -6.86 16.08 -1.19
CA LYS A 203 -8.27 16.09 -0.79
C LYS A 203 -8.88 17.45 -1.12
N THR A 204 -9.92 17.46 -1.94
CA THR A 204 -10.61 18.69 -2.38
C THR A 204 -11.92 18.92 -1.67
N ASP A 205 -12.60 17.87 -1.21
CA ASP A 205 -13.87 17.96 -0.51
C ASP A 205 -14.10 16.77 0.43
N SER A 206 -15.15 16.82 1.24
CA SER A 206 -15.54 15.77 2.16
C SER A 206 -16.97 15.93 2.62
N LEU A 207 -17.80 14.96 2.32
CA LEU A 207 -19.15 14.84 2.86
C LEU A 207 -19.11 14.05 4.19
N ASP A 208 -19.59 14.69 5.26
CA ASP A 208 -19.75 14.07 6.58
C ASP A 208 -21.24 13.88 6.90
N LEU A 209 -21.70 12.65 6.91
CA LEU A 209 -23.10 12.29 7.20
C LEU A 209 -23.48 12.43 8.70
N ASN A 210 -22.51 12.63 9.58
CA ASN A 210 -22.74 12.97 10.99
C ASN A 210 -23.01 14.46 11.19
N ASN A 211 -22.73 15.30 10.18
CA ASN A 211 -22.86 16.75 10.24
C ASN A 211 -23.99 17.25 9.34
N THR A 212 -25.06 17.75 9.94
CA THR A 212 -26.24 18.26 9.21
C THR A 212 -25.89 19.37 8.23
N GLN A 213 -24.93 20.26 8.58
CA GLN A 213 -24.54 21.33 7.67
C GLN A 213 -23.76 20.78 6.46
N SER A 214 -22.96 19.74 6.66
CA SER A 214 -22.29 19.04 5.56
C SER A 214 -23.30 18.40 4.60
N ILE A 215 -24.32 17.74 5.13
CA ILE A 215 -25.42 17.16 4.34
C ILE A 215 -26.09 18.22 3.47
N ILE A 216 -26.43 19.38 4.07
CA ILE A 216 -27.04 20.49 3.35
C ILE A 216 -26.14 21.09 2.28
N ASN A 217 -24.88 21.34 2.61
CA ASN A 217 -23.90 21.94 1.69
C ASN A 217 -23.60 21.07 0.47
N HIS A 218 -23.76 19.77 0.59
CA HIS A 218 -23.52 18.80 -0.49
C HIS A 218 -24.81 18.34 -1.17
N ASP A 219 -25.96 18.91 -0.85
CA ASP A 219 -27.29 18.49 -1.38
C ASP A 219 -27.49 16.95 -1.27
N TYR A 220 -26.99 16.35 -0.16
CA TYR A 220 -27.05 14.91 -0.01
C TYR A 220 -28.48 14.43 0.21
N HIS A 221 -28.88 13.46 -0.57
CA HIS A 221 -30.12 12.72 -0.37
C HIS A 221 -29.97 11.24 -0.74
N ALA A 222 -30.76 10.40 -0.11
CA ALA A 222 -30.83 8.98 -0.40
C ALA A 222 -32.29 8.55 -0.58
N THR A 223 -32.51 7.52 -1.36
CA THR A 223 -33.84 6.96 -1.67
C THR A 223 -33.89 5.47 -1.39
N GLY A 224 -35.10 4.92 -1.47
CA GLY A 224 -35.40 3.54 -1.08
C GLY A 224 -35.68 3.44 0.41
N ASN A 225 -35.46 2.27 0.99
CA ASN A 225 -35.67 2.03 2.42
C ASN A 225 -34.52 2.61 3.24
N VAL A 226 -34.52 3.92 3.43
CA VAL A 226 -33.43 4.61 4.16
C VAL A 226 -33.58 4.35 5.65
N SER A 227 -32.51 3.83 6.27
CA SER A 227 -32.40 3.68 7.71
C SER A 227 -31.05 4.23 8.19
N THR A 228 -31.00 4.56 9.48
CA THR A 228 -29.77 5.08 10.11
C THR A 228 -29.47 4.28 11.35
N GLU A 229 -28.21 3.94 11.54
CA GLU A 229 -27.68 3.27 12.71
C GLU A 229 -26.50 4.08 13.26
N TYR A 230 -26.33 4.11 14.58
CA TYR A 230 -25.11 4.61 15.21
C TYR A 230 -24.22 3.41 15.47
N LEU A 231 -23.07 3.39 14.82
CA LEU A 231 -22.14 2.27 14.85
C LEU A 231 -20.87 2.67 15.59
N GLU A 232 -20.45 1.83 16.53
CA GLU A 232 -19.14 1.88 17.16
C GLU A 232 -18.43 0.56 16.90
N THR A 233 -17.34 0.60 16.15
CA THR A 233 -16.59 -0.60 15.72
C THR A 233 -15.17 -0.23 15.30
N PHE A 234 -14.40 -1.23 14.90
CA PHE A 234 -13.01 -1.11 14.44
C PHE A 234 -12.94 -1.04 12.92
N PHE A 235 -11.83 -0.54 12.43
CA PHE A 235 -11.49 -0.62 11.00
C PHE A 235 -10.94 -2.01 10.65
N GLU A 236 -11.25 -2.46 9.44
CA GLU A 236 -10.60 -3.59 8.79
C GLU A 236 -9.11 -3.31 8.64
N GLY A 237 -8.26 -4.31 8.92
CA GLY A 237 -6.81 -4.21 8.78
C GLY A 237 -6.12 -3.21 9.71
N ASP A 238 -6.82 -2.66 10.70
CA ASP A 238 -6.26 -1.71 11.67
C ASP A 238 -5.78 -2.45 12.93
N ALA A 239 -4.47 -2.39 13.18
CA ALA A 239 -3.85 -3.07 14.30
C ALA A 239 -4.03 -2.36 15.65
N ASP A 240 -4.39 -1.08 15.64
CA ASP A 240 -4.49 -0.28 16.88
C ASP A 240 -5.70 -0.64 17.76
N ASN A 241 -6.68 -1.33 17.17
CA ASN A 241 -7.92 -1.75 17.85
C ASN A 241 -8.63 -0.60 18.59
N VAL A 242 -8.56 0.61 18.04
CA VAL A 242 -9.27 1.77 18.58
C VAL A 242 -10.65 1.84 17.94
N PRO A 243 -11.75 1.70 18.72
CA PRO A 243 -13.09 1.79 18.18
C PRO A 243 -13.39 3.22 17.72
N ILE A 244 -14.09 3.33 16.60
CA ILE A 244 -14.56 4.60 16.05
C ILE A 244 -16.07 4.56 15.95
N SER A 245 -16.68 5.67 16.35
CA SER A 245 -18.13 5.85 16.33
C SER A 245 -18.55 6.72 15.15
N GLY A 246 -19.62 6.34 14.48
CA GLY A 246 -20.18 7.10 13.37
C GLY A 246 -21.62 6.70 13.06
N LYS A 247 -22.29 7.55 12.30
CA LYS A 247 -23.66 7.30 11.83
C LYS A 247 -23.60 6.66 10.45
N VAL A 248 -24.27 5.54 10.29
CA VAL A 248 -24.38 4.80 9.04
C VAL A 248 -25.75 5.07 8.41
N TYR A 249 -25.74 5.28 7.11
CA TYR A 249 -26.94 5.37 6.28
C TYR A 249 -27.03 4.13 5.40
N SER A 250 -28.09 3.36 5.56
CA SER A 250 -28.39 2.19 4.74
C SER A 250 -29.60 2.44 3.87
N PHE A 251 -29.54 2.05 2.61
CA PHE A 251 -30.62 2.23 1.63
C PHE A 251 -30.50 1.19 0.50
N ASN A 252 -31.59 0.94 -0.20
CA ASN A 252 -31.64 0.03 -1.35
C ASN A 252 -31.97 0.73 -2.69
N GLY A 253 -31.99 2.06 -2.68
CA GLY A 253 -32.16 2.90 -3.86
C GLY A 253 -30.84 3.51 -4.32
N TYR A 254 -30.79 4.82 -4.37
CA TYR A 254 -29.57 5.57 -4.67
C TYR A 254 -29.32 6.67 -3.63
N SER A 255 -28.06 7.07 -3.52
CA SER A 255 -27.67 8.32 -2.87
C SER A 255 -27.07 9.25 -3.91
N CYS A 256 -27.31 10.55 -3.72
CA CYS A 256 -26.78 11.59 -4.59
C CYS A 256 -26.23 12.72 -3.73
N PHE A 257 -25.14 13.31 -4.16
CA PHE A 257 -24.50 14.43 -3.49
C PHE A 257 -23.62 15.21 -4.46
N LYS A 258 -23.32 16.45 -4.11
CA LYS A 258 -22.44 17.32 -4.88
C LYS A 258 -21.12 17.48 -4.15
N ILE A 259 -20.01 17.39 -4.89
CA ILE A 259 -18.65 17.59 -4.38
C ILE A 259 -17.90 18.63 -5.20
N ASN A 260 -17.01 19.36 -4.53
CA ASN A 260 -16.10 20.32 -5.17
C ASN A 260 -14.83 19.62 -5.56
N ILE A 261 -14.35 19.90 -6.78
CA ILE A 261 -13.16 19.31 -7.35
C ILE A 261 -12.28 20.37 -8.00
N SER A 262 -11.02 20.07 -8.24
CA SER A 262 -10.15 20.96 -9.00
C SER A 262 -10.48 20.89 -10.49
N PRO A 263 -10.69 22.00 -11.20
CA PRO A 263 -10.89 21.98 -12.67
C PRO A 263 -9.68 21.43 -13.44
N LYS A 264 -8.50 21.44 -12.82
CA LYS A 264 -7.25 20.93 -13.40
C LYS A 264 -7.00 19.46 -13.08
N ASN A 265 -7.99 18.74 -12.51
CA ASN A 265 -7.85 17.33 -12.16
C ASN A 265 -7.58 16.46 -13.39
N LYS A 266 -6.95 15.32 -13.18
CA LYS A 266 -6.70 14.26 -14.17
C LYS A 266 -7.51 12.98 -13.86
N GLY A 267 -8.63 13.12 -13.19
CA GLY A 267 -9.48 12.13 -12.56
C GLY A 267 -9.57 12.42 -11.08
N ILE A 268 -10.51 11.78 -10.41
CA ILE A 268 -10.70 11.88 -8.95
C ILE A 268 -10.83 10.49 -8.35
N LEU A 269 -10.38 10.35 -7.13
CA LEU A 269 -10.60 9.18 -6.30
C LEU A 269 -11.72 9.51 -5.31
N LEU A 270 -12.82 8.80 -5.39
CA LEU A 270 -13.93 8.92 -4.46
C LEU A 270 -13.74 7.88 -3.36
N ARG A 271 -13.43 8.35 -2.15
CA ARG A 271 -13.25 7.49 -0.97
C ARG A 271 -14.55 7.43 -0.17
N ARG A 272 -14.95 6.23 0.17
CA ARG A 272 -16.10 5.96 1.00
C ARG A 272 -15.68 5.29 2.30
N LEU A 273 -16.26 5.73 3.42
CA LEU A 273 -16.31 4.97 4.65
C LEU A 273 -17.62 4.20 4.70
N SER A 274 -17.56 2.89 4.76
CA SER A 274 -18.73 2.01 4.72
C SER A 274 -18.76 1.01 5.87
N ASP A 275 -19.96 0.50 6.17
CA ASP A 275 -20.19 -0.65 7.03
C ASP A 275 -20.19 -1.92 6.18
N GLN A 276 -19.20 -2.76 6.37
CA GLN A 276 -19.07 -4.04 5.65
C GLN A 276 -19.72 -5.23 6.36
N LYS A 277 -20.68 -4.98 7.25
CA LYS A 277 -21.41 -6.05 7.94
C LYS A 277 -22.01 -7.09 6.98
N TYR A 278 -22.46 -6.63 5.82
CA TYR A 278 -23.09 -7.46 4.81
C TYR A 278 -22.21 -7.57 3.58
N SER A 279 -22.03 -8.80 3.09
CA SER A 279 -21.32 -9.07 1.84
C SER A 279 -22.11 -8.62 0.61
N GLN A 280 -21.44 -8.61 -0.56
CA GLN A 280 -22.04 -8.38 -1.87
C GLN A 280 -22.66 -6.98 -2.04
N GLN A 281 -22.12 -5.99 -1.37
CA GLN A 281 -22.52 -4.59 -1.58
C GLN A 281 -21.98 -4.13 -2.93
N ALA A 282 -22.88 -3.76 -3.84
CA ALA A 282 -22.51 -3.29 -5.17
C ALA A 282 -23.22 -1.96 -5.47
N ALA A 283 -22.50 -1.06 -6.14
CA ALA A 283 -23.05 0.21 -6.59
C ALA A 283 -22.63 0.51 -8.03
N ARG A 284 -23.52 1.12 -8.79
CA ARG A 284 -23.22 1.81 -10.05
C ARG A 284 -22.97 3.27 -9.73
N VAL A 285 -21.91 3.84 -10.27
CA VAL A 285 -21.55 5.24 -10.03
C VAL A 285 -21.90 6.08 -11.25
N PHE A 286 -22.53 7.21 -11.01
CA PHE A 286 -22.89 8.19 -12.04
C PHE A 286 -22.26 9.53 -11.68
N VAL A 287 -21.78 10.26 -12.68
CA VAL A 287 -21.26 11.61 -12.55
C VAL A 287 -22.06 12.52 -13.47
N ASP A 288 -22.80 13.47 -12.88
CA ASP A 288 -23.71 14.37 -13.61
C ASP A 288 -24.69 13.61 -14.53
N GLY A 289 -25.20 12.48 -14.04
CA GLY A 289 -26.14 11.60 -14.76
C GLY A 289 -25.50 10.65 -15.78
N GLN A 290 -24.19 10.67 -15.98
CA GLN A 290 -23.48 9.77 -16.86
C GLN A 290 -22.82 8.63 -16.05
N GLU A 291 -23.10 7.39 -16.42
CA GLU A 291 -22.53 6.21 -15.76
C GLU A 291 -21.03 6.05 -16.01
N VAL A 292 -20.27 5.74 -14.97
CA VAL A 292 -18.88 5.30 -15.05
C VAL A 292 -18.89 3.78 -15.25
N THR A 293 -18.59 3.33 -16.45
CA THR A 293 -18.76 1.93 -16.87
C THR A 293 -17.48 1.11 -16.86
N GLU A 294 -16.34 1.70 -16.52
CA GLU A 294 -15.03 1.03 -16.53
C GLU A 294 -14.93 -0.07 -15.49
N HIS A 295 -15.56 0.12 -14.37
CA HIS A 295 -15.57 -0.83 -13.25
C HIS A 295 -16.81 -0.58 -12.37
N SER A 296 -17.12 -1.56 -11.54
CA SER A 296 -18.18 -1.46 -10.53
C SER A 296 -17.59 -1.17 -9.17
N TRP A 297 -18.31 -0.42 -8.33
CA TRP A 297 -17.95 -0.31 -6.92
C TRP A 297 -18.52 -1.50 -6.17
N TYR A 298 -17.66 -2.37 -5.73
CA TYR A 298 -18.07 -3.66 -5.21
C TYR A 298 -17.27 -4.06 -3.97
N VAL A 299 -17.98 -4.36 -2.88
CA VAL A 299 -17.43 -4.96 -1.66
C VAL A 299 -17.87 -6.40 -1.62
N ALA A 300 -16.96 -7.32 -1.88
CA ALA A 300 -17.27 -8.75 -2.05
C ALA A 300 -17.50 -9.48 -0.73
N ASP A 301 -16.70 -9.14 0.26
CA ASP A 301 -16.65 -9.83 1.55
C ASP A 301 -17.47 -9.11 2.62
N SER A 302 -17.46 -9.64 3.84
CA SER A 302 -18.08 -9.06 5.00
C SER A 302 -17.25 -9.31 6.25
N ASN A 303 -17.18 -8.32 7.11
CA ASN A 303 -16.59 -8.47 8.43
C ASN A 303 -17.58 -7.95 9.51
N PRO A 304 -18.22 -8.84 10.28
CA PRO A 304 -19.14 -8.41 11.33
C PRO A 304 -18.45 -7.91 12.60
N TYR A 305 -17.13 -8.09 12.73
CA TYR A 305 -16.32 -7.72 13.89
C TYR A 305 -15.61 -6.38 13.70
N LYS A 306 -14.92 -6.21 12.55
CA LYS A 306 -14.29 -4.95 12.12
C LYS A 306 -15.11 -4.38 10.97
N ARG A 307 -16.19 -3.67 11.31
CA ARG A 307 -17.21 -3.27 10.33
C ARG A 307 -16.84 -2.04 9.50
N TRP A 308 -15.91 -1.18 9.95
CA TRP A 308 -15.48 -0.02 9.16
C TRP A 308 -14.51 -0.44 8.05
N LEU A 309 -14.86 -0.05 6.84
CA LEU A 309 -14.06 -0.21 5.63
C LEU A 309 -13.95 1.13 4.91
N GLU A 310 -12.72 1.59 4.63
CA GLU A 310 -12.48 2.62 3.63
C GLU A 310 -12.15 1.95 2.29
N ASP A 311 -12.90 2.30 1.27
CA ASP A 311 -12.68 1.84 -0.08
C ASP A 311 -12.76 2.99 -1.09
N ASP A 312 -12.07 2.82 -2.21
CA ASP A 312 -11.86 3.85 -3.21
C ASP A 312 -12.48 3.47 -4.55
N PHE A 313 -13.03 4.47 -5.24
CA PHE A 313 -13.55 4.36 -6.59
C PHE A 313 -12.89 5.41 -7.49
N ASP A 314 -12.22 4.94 -8.55
CA ASP A 314 -11.57 5.83 -9.52
C ASP A 314 -12.58 6.36 -10.53
N ILE A 315 -12.65 7.69 -10.67
CA ILE A 315 -13.47 8.37 -11.67
C ILE A 315 -12.55 9.00 -12.71
N PRO A 316 -12.53 8.49 -13.95
CA PRO A 316 -11.67 8.99 -15.01
C PRO A 316 -11.84 10.46 -15.34
N ALA A 317 -10.77 11.10 -15.75
CA ALA A 317 -10.73 12.55 -16.08
C ALA A 317 -11.81 13.01 -17.08
N ARG A 318 -12.26 12.13 -17.99
CA ARG A 318 -13.31 12.49 -18.96
C ARG A 318 -14.65 12.88 -18.33
N PHE A 319 -14.91 12.44 -17.10
CA PHE A 319 -16.12 12.82 -16.33
C PHE A 319 -15.94 14.11 -15.54
N THR A 320 -14.69 14.49 -15.22
CA THR A 320 -14.39 15.48 -14.18
C THR A 320 -13.52 16.64 -14.63
N SER A 321 -12.73 16.47 -15.70
CA SER A 321 -11.81 17.49 -16.18
C SER A 321 -12.52 18.77 -16.60
N GLY A 322 -12.01 19.92 -16.19
CA GLY A 322 -12.57 21.24 -16.48
C GLY A 322 -13.73 21.66 -15.56
N LYS A 323 -14.23 20.76 -14.70
CA LYS A 323 -15.32 21.04 -13.78
C LYS A 323 -14.79 21.46 -12.40
N SER A 324 -15.48 22.39 -11.74
CA SER A 324 -15.20 22.79 -10.36
C SER A 324 -16.03 22.02 -9.33
N SER A 325 -17.09 21.34 -9.79
CA SER A 325 -17.93 20.46 -8.98
C SER A 325 -18.61 19.41 -9.85
N VAL A 326 -19.02 18.30 -9.26
CA VAL A 326 -19.80 17.22 -9.89
C VAL A 326 -20.84 16.70 -8.91
N SER A 327 -21.85 16.03 -9.44
CA SER A 327 -22.87 15.34 -8.64
C SER A 327 -23.08 13.90 -9.12
#